data_e02813c45b5e7c4556de21d5549fa282
#
_entry.id   e02813c45b5e7c4556de21d5549fa282
#
_cell.length_a   1.000
_cell.length_b   1.000
_cell.length_c   1.000
_cell.angle_alpha   90.00
_cell.angle_beta   90.00
_cell.angle_gamma   90.00
#
_symmetry.space_group_name_H-M   'P 1'
#
loop_
_entity.id
_entity.type
_entity.pdbx_description
1 polymer ?
#
loop_
_entity_poly.entity_id
_entity_poly.type
_entity_poly.pdbx_seq_one_letter_code
_entity_poly.pdbx_strand_id
1 'polypeptide(L)'
;MAILKLTDICKDYIQGKEPVRVLKNINLTVERGDYLAIMGPSGSGKTTLMNIIGCLDVPTSGTYELDGRNLKDLTDDELADIRNRHLGFVFQSFHLLPKMDAVDNVALPLLYAGVSLKERRERAEEALRAVGLGERIHFLPNQLSGGQCQRVAIARAMVGKPDLLLADEPTGALDTKAGHQIMDIFRQLSAEGMTIIMITHEPSIAACAKKTYRILDGELHTGEDREEAAEYEA
;
A
#
# COMPACT_ATOMS: atom_id res chain seq x y z
N MET A 1 12.51 -3.59 15.25
CA MET A 1 11.30 -4.11 15.95
C MET A 1 10.23 -4.28 14.89
N ALA A 2 9.74 -5.52 14.72
CA ALA A 2 8.78 -5.84 13.66
C ALA A 2 7.49 -5.01 13.83
N ILE A 3 7.08 -4.35 12.75
CA ILE A 3 5.81 -3.65 12.68
C ILE A 3 4.71 -4.59 12.19
N LEU A 4 5.05 -5.53 11.30
CA LEU A 4 4.12 -6.48 10.71
C LEU A 4 4.74 -7.88 10.76
N LYS A 5 3.93 -8.86 11.14
CA LYS A 5 4.31 -10.27 11.09
C LYS A 5 3.13 -11.11 10.61
N LEU A 6 3.35 -11.80 9.51
CA LEU A 6 2.47 -12.84 8.98
C LEU A 6 3.11 -14.20 9.27
N THR A 7 2.34 -15.12 9.81
CA THR A 7 2.79 -16.49 10.10
C THR A 7 1.78 -17.48 9.54
N ASP A 8 2.23 -18.31 8.58
CA ASP A 8 1.46 -19.37 7.91
C ASP A 8 0.11 -18.89 7.36
N ILE A 9 0.08 -17.68 6.81
CA ILE A 9 -1.14 -17.09 6.24
C ILE A 9 -1.56 -17.86 5.00
N CYS A 10 -2.79 -18.37 5.03
CA CYS A 10 -3.48 -18.94 3.88
C CYS A 10 -4.75 -18.14 3.57
N LYS A 11 -5.10 -18.07 2.28
CA LYS A 11 -6.37 -17.48 1.84
C LYS A 11 -7.03 -18.36 0.79
N ASP A 12 -8.26 -18.75 1.10
CA ASP A 12 -9.13 -19.50 0.21
C ASP A 12 -10.33 -18.61 -0.16
N TYR A 13 -10.72 -18.60 -1.44
CA TYR A 13 -11.98 -18.02 -1.91
C TYR A 13 -12.90 -19.13 -2.41
N ILE A 14 -14.19 -18.98 -2.21
CA ILE A 14 -15.18 -19.93 -2.72
C ILE A 14 -15.54 -19.53 -4.15
N GLN A 15 -15.17 -20.37 -5.12
CA GLN A 15 -15.55 -20.23 -6.51
C GLN A 15 -16.58 -21.30 -6.87
N GLY A 16 -17.85 -20.92 -6.93
CA GLY A 16 -18.94 -21.88 -7.07
C GLY A 16 -19.13 -22.72 -5.81
N LYS A 17 -18.77 -24.01 -5.83
CA LYS A 17 -18.85 -24.93 -4.68
C LYS A 17 -17.49 -25.35 -4.13
N GLU A 18 -16.40 -24.97 -4.79
CA GLU A 18 -15.05 -25.42 -4.43
C GLU A 18 -14.21 -24.28 -3.89
N PRO A 19 -13.40 -24.53 -2.84
CA PRO A 19 -12.43 -23.56 -2.34
C PRO A 19 -11.24 -23.51 -3.32
N VAL A 20 -10.86 -22.31 -3.73
CA VAL A 20 -9.63 -22.05 -4.50
C VAL A 20 -8.63 -21.38 -3.57
N ARG A 21 -7.52 -22.06 -3.31
CA ARG A 21 -6.44 -21.53 -2.49
C ARG A 21 -5.59 -20.55 -3.27
N VAL A 22 -5.62 -19.28 -2.87
CA VAL A 22 -4.90 -18.18 -3.51
C VAL A 22 -3.60 -17.85 -2.79
N LEU A 23 -3.55 -17.97 -1.45
CA LEU A 23 -2.31 -17.80 -0.68
C LEU A 23 -2.03 -19.08 0.13
N LYS A 24 -0.75 -19.48 0.16
CA LYS A 24 -0.28 -20.73 0.74
C LYS A 24 0.88 -20.45 1.71
N ASN A 25 0.60 -20.59 3.01
CA ASN A 25 1.59 -20.53 4.09
C ASN A 25 2.54 -19.31 3.99
N ILE A 26 1.99 -18.12 3.72
CA ILE A 26 2.78 -16.90 3.62
C ILE A 26 3.38 -16.56 4.97
N ASN A 27 4.69 -16.42 5.00
CA ASN A 27 5.48 -15.95 6.13
C ASN A 27 6.19 -14.67 5.73
N LEU A 28 5.96 -13.57 6.47
CA LEU A 28 6.56 -12.27 6.19
C LEU A 28 6.76 -11.50 7.48
N THR A 29 7.97 -11.00 7.69
CA THR A 29 8.26 -10.07 8.79
C THR A 29 8.79 -8.76 8.21
N VAL A 30 8.18 -7.64 8.63
CA VAL A 30 8.57 -6.29 8.21
C VAL A 30 8.98 -5.50 9.44
N GLU A 31 10.18 -4.95 9.40
CA GLU A 31 10.69 -4.09 10.46
C GLU A 31 10.31 -2.62 10.20
N ARG A 32 10.24 -1.81 11.26
CA ARG A 32 10.02 -0.36 11.10
C ARG A 32 11.16 0.25 10.26
N GLY A 33 10.80 1.07 9.27
CA GLY A 33 11.74 1.69 8.33
C GLY A 33 12.19 0.77 7.18
N ASP A 34 11.64 -0.44 7.08
CA ASP A 34 11.85 -1.28 5.90
C ASP A 34 11.16 -0.66 4.67
N TYR A 35 11.84 -0.75 3.54
CA TYR A 35 11.23 -0.54 2.24
C TYR A 35 11.39 -1.86 1.46
N LEU A 36 10.29 -2.56 1.27
CA LEU A 36 10.29 -3.84 0.55
C LEU A 36 9.37 -3.79 -0.68
N ALA A 37 9.73 -4.56 -1.70
CA ALA A 37 8.92 -4.78 -2.89
C ALA A 37 8.46 -6.23 -2.96
N ILE A 38 7.19 -6.44 -3.35
CA ILE A 38 6.62 -7.75 -3.65
C ILE A 38 6.33 -7.80 -5.14
N MET A 39 7.01 -8.70 -5.84
CA MET A 39 6.87 -8.91 -7.27
C MET A 39 6.16 -10.23 -7.56
N GLY A 40 5.66 -10.38 -8.78
CA GLY A 40 5.09 -11.63 -9.28
C GLY A 40 4.19 -11.41 -10.51
N PRO A 41 3.89 -12.48 -11.26
CA PRO A 41 3.01 -12.40 -12.42
C PRO A 41 1.56 -12.04 -12.05
N SER A 42 0.75 -11.72 -13.05
CA SER A 42 -0.69 -11.52 -12.83
C SER A 42 -1.32 -12.82 -12.29
N GLY A 43 -2.22 -12.68 -11.31
CA GLY A 43 -2.89 -13.83 -10.70
C GLY A 43 -2.09 -14.57 -9.62
N SER A 44 -0.84 -14.19 -9.33
CA SER A 44 -0.01 -14.89 -8.33
C SER A 44 -0.45 -14.71 -6.88
N GLY A 45 -1.41 -13.81 -6.59
CA GLY A 45 -1.90 -13.53 -5.22
C GLY A 45 -1.45 -12.20 -4.62
N LYS A 46 -0.73 -11.34 -5.37
CA LYS A 46 -0.23 -10.03 -4.86
C LYS A 46 -1.32 -9.16 -4.27
N THR A 47 -2.40 -8.93 -5.00
CA THR A 47 -3.54 -8.10 -4.54
C THR A 47 -4.22 -8.72 -3.32
N THR A 48 -4.34 -10.05 -3.28
CA THR A 48 -4.89 -10.76 -2.12
C THR A 48 -4.00 -10.57 -0.88
N LEU A 49 -2.67 -10.70 -1.05
CA LEU A 49 -1.74 -10.47 0.05
C LEU A 49 -1.79 -9.02 0.54
N MET A 50 -1.82 -8.05 -0.40
CA MET A 50 -1.97 -6.64 -0.05
C MET A 50 -3.27 -6.36 0.70
N ASN A 51 -4.39 -6.96 0.27
CA ASN A 51 -5.67 -6.78 0.94
C ASN A 51 -5.64 -7.32 2.39
N ILE A 52 -4.96 -8.45 2.62
CA ILE A 52 -4.78 -8.98 3.98
C ILE A 52 -3.89 -8.05 4.80
N ILE A 53 -2.72 -7.64 4.28
CA ILE A 53 -1.82 -6.71 4.96
C ILE A 53 -2.54 -5.39 5.27
N GLY A 54 -3.37 -4.94 4.32
CA GLY A 54 -4.17 -3.72 4.42
C GLY A 54 -5.41 -3.82 5.30
N CYS A 55 -5.67 -4.96 5.94
CA CYS A 55 -6.91 -5.21 6.69
C CYS A 55 -8.19 -4.97 5.86
N LEU A 56 -8.13 -5.12 4.53
CA LEU A 56 -9.27 -5.06 3.61
C LEU A 56 -9.91 -6.43 3.41
N ASP A 57 -9.19 -7.49 3.75
CA ASP A 57 -9.65 -8.88 3.76
C ASP A 57 -9.01 -9.61 4.95
N VAL A 58 -9.59 -10.73 5.36
CA VAL A 58 -9.09 -11.53 6.46
C VAL A 58 -8.53 -12.87 5.94
N PRO A 59 -7.44 -13.39 6.51
CA PRO A 59 -6.92 -14.70 6.12
C PRO A 59 -7.89 -15.82 6.50
N THR A 60 -7.89 -16.91 5.74
CA THR A 60 -8.64 -18.13 6.08
C THR A 60 -7.99 -18.86 7.26
N SER A 61 -6.66 -18.84 7.34
CA SER A 61 -5.88 -19.39 8.46
C SER A 61 -4.54 -18.68 8.60
N GLY A 62 -3.85 -18.95 9.71
CA GLY A 62 -2.59 -18.30 10.05
C GLY A 62 -2.78 -17.19 11.08
N THR A 63 -1.71 -16.45 11.33
CA THR A 63 -1.69 -15.36 12.32
C THR A 63 -1.15 -14.09 11.68
N TYR A 64 -1.87 -12.98 11.84
CA TYR A 64 -1.44 -11.65 11.45
C TYR A 64 -1.29 -10.74 12.66
N GLU A 65 -0.08 -10.24 12.89
CA GLU A 65 0.23 -9.28 13.94
C GLU A 65 0.67 -7.95 13.32
N LEU A 66 0.05 -6.85 13.76
CA LEU A 66 0.44 -5.48 13.43
C LEU A 66 0.77 -4.74 14.73
N ASP A 67 1.98 -4.20 14.80
CA ASP A 67 2.53 -3.53 15.99
C ASP A 67 2.35 -4.35 17.29
N GLY A 68 2.60 -5.67 17.21
CA GLY A 68 2.46 -6.61 18.30
C GLY A 68 1.01 -6.99 18.67
N ARG A 69 0.01 -6.43 17.97
CA ARG A 69 -1.41 -6.78 18.16
C ARG A 69 -1.83 -7.83 17.14
N ASN A 70 -2.35 -8.97 17.62
CA ASN A 70 -2.95 -9.99 16.76
C ASN A 70 -4.31 -9.50 16.24
N LEU A 71 -4.53 -9.58 14.92
CA LEU A 71 -5.72 -9.06 14.26
C LEU A 71 -6.80 -10.13 14.01
N LYS A 72 -6.55 -11.39 14.39
CA LYS A 72 -7.39 -12.54 14.01
C LYS A 72 -8.85 -12.43 14.43
N ASP A 73 -9.09 -11.90 15.64
CA ASP A 73 -10.41 -11.91 16.26
C ASP A 73 -11.05 -10.50 16.32
N LEU A 74 -10.54 -9.56 15.52
CA LEU A 74 -11.03 -8.21 15.48
C LEU A 74 -12.31 -8.11 14.64
N THR A 75 -13.21 -7.25 15.07
CA THR A 75 -14.41 -6.87 14.34
C THR A 75 -14.06 -5.98 13.13
N ASP A 76 -14.99 -5.87 12.17
CA ASP A 76 -14.83 -5.00 11.00
C ASP A 76 -14.59 -3.52 11.39
N ASP A 77 -15.23 -3.05 12.46
CA ASP A 77 -15.04 -1.68 12.97
C ASP A 77 -13.63 -1.50 13.55
N GLU A 78 -13.12 -2.48 14.30
CA GLU A 78 -11.75 -2.45 14.82
C GLU A 78 -10.71 -2.50 13.69
N LEU A 79 -10.93 -3.33 12.67
CA LEU A 79 -10.09 -3.37 11.48
C LEU A 79 -10.14 -2.05 10.70
N ALA A 80 -11.32 -1.39 10.64
CA ALA A 80 -11.46 -0.07 10.02
C ALA A 80 -10.69 1.02 10.80
N ASP A 81 -10.70 0.98 12.13
CA ASP A 81 -9.90 1.90 12.97
C ASP A 81 -8.40 1.68 12.75
N ILE A 82 -7.95 0.43 12.69
CA ILE A 82 -6.55 0.09 12.37
C ILE A 82 -6.16 0.62 10.99
N ARG A 83 -6.98 0.38 9.96
CA ARG A 83 -6.72 0.90 8.61
C ARG A 83 -6.57 2.41 8.61
N ASN A 84 -7.46 3.11 9.33
CA ASN A 84 -7.46 4.56 9.34
C ASN A 84 -6.23 5.15 10.06
N ARG A 85 -5.77 4.53 11.15
CA ARG A 85 -4.72 5.07 12.01
C ARG A 85 -3.32 4.61 11.65
N HIS A 86 -3.16 3.35 11.20
CA HIS A 86 -1.86 2.73 11.04
C HIS A 86 -1.45 2.50 9.59
N LEU A 87 -2.40 2.54 8.64
CA LEU A 87 -2.14 2.16 7.26
C LEU A 87 -2.44 3.31 6.29
N GLY A 88 -1.50 3.59 5.40
CA GLY A 88 -1.70 4.46 4.25
C GLY A 88 -1.76 3.63 2.96
N PHE A 89 -2.63 4.03 2.00
CA PHE A 89 -2.81 3.31 0.75
C PHE A 89 -2.59 4.22 -0.46
N VAL A 90 -1.78 3.73 -1.40
CA VAL A 90 -1.55 4.33 -2.71
C VAL A 90 -1.86 3.28 -3.77
N PHE A 91 -2.82 3.54 -4.65
CA PHE A 91 -3.26 2.62 -5.70
C PHE A 91 -2.88 3.11 -7.09
N GLN A 92 -2.77 2.21 -8.04
CA GLN A 92 -2.54 2.51 -9.46
C GLN A 92 -3.59 3.48 -10.04
N SER A 93 -4.87 3.30 -9.69
CA SER A 93 -5.99 4.10 -10.20
C SER A 93 -6.31 5.33 -9.36
N PHE A 94 -5.38 5.79 -8.49
CA PHE A 94 -5.49 6.95 -7.60
C PHE A 94 -6.66 6.89 -6.60
N HIS A 95 -7.80 6.40 -6.99
CA HIS A 95 -9.05 6.31 -6.21
C HIS A 95 -9.42 7.65 -5.53
N LEU A 96 -9.30 8.75 -6.27
CA LEU A 96 -9.77 10.06 -5.81
C LEU A 96 -11.29 10.18 -6.03
N LEU A 97 -11.95 10.86 -5.10
CA LEU A 97 -13.36 11.17 -5.21
C LEU A 97 -13.54 12.32 -6.23
N PRO A 98 -14.20 12.08 -7.37
CA PRO A 98 -14.16 13.01 -8.51
C PRO A 98 -14.89 14.34 -8.28
N LYS A 99 -15.78 14.38 -7.28
CA LYS A 99 -16.58 15.57 -6.90
C LYS A 99 -15.97 16.37 -5.74
N MET A 100 -14.84 15.90 -5.19
CA MET A 100 -14.09 16.56 -4.12
C MET A 100 -12.81 17.15 -4.70
N ASP A 101 -12.43 18.34 -4.25
CA ASP A 101 -11.15 18.92 -4.63
C ASP A 101 -9.97 18.19 -3.97
N ALA A 102 -8.73 18.59 -4.27
CA ALA A 102 -7.54 17.91 -3.77
C ALA A 102 -7.47 17.97 -2.24
N VAL A 103 -7.77 19.13 -1.61
CA VAL A 103 -7.70 19.24 -0.15
C VAL A 103 -8.77 18.40 0.55
N ASP A 104 -9.97 18.33 0.02
CA ASP A 104 -11.03 17.50 0.61
C ASP A 104 -10.76 15.99 0.43
N ASN A 105 -10.16 15.58 -0.73
CA ASN A 105 -9.68 14.21 -0.90
C ASN A 105 -8.61 13.83 0.12
N VAL A 106 -7.64 14.71 0.36
CA VAL A 106 -6.56 14.46 1.35
C VAL A 106 -7.08 14.50 2.77
N ALA A 107 -8.06 15.37 3.08
CA ALA A 107 -8.65 15.47 4.41
C ALA A 107 -9.53 14.27 4.82
N LEU A 108 -9.92 13.41 3.87
CA LEU A 108 -10.89 12.33 4.09
C LEU A 108 -10.51 11.35 5.21
N PRO A 109 -9.28 10.83 5.31
CA PRO A 109 -8.90 9.95 6.42
C PRO A 109 -9.05 10.62 7.80
N LEU A 110 -8.75 11.92 7.88
CA LEU A 110 -8.88 12.69 9.12
C LEU A 110 -10.34 12.93 9.52
N LEU A 111 -11.28 12.93 8.57
CA LEU A 111 -12.71 12.95 8.86
C LEU A 111 -13.13 11.70 9.64
N TYR A 112 -12.68 10.52 9.18
CA TYR A 112 -12.96 9.26 9.85
C TYR A 112 -12.23 9.13 11.19
N ALA A 113 -11.07 9.79 11.35
CA ALA A 113 -10.36 9.90 12.62
C ALA A 113 -11.01 10.88 13.61
N GLY A 114 -12.14 11.54 13.25
CA GLY A 114 -12.85 12.48 14.12
C GLY A 114 -12.18 13.86 14.27
N VAL A 115 -11.19 14.18 13.41
CA VAL A 115 -10.48 15.49 13.45
C VAL A 115 -11.41 16.61 12.99
N SER A 116 -11.35 17.76 13.68
CA SER A 116 -12.18 18.94 13.38
C SER A 116 -11.99 19.43 11.94
N LEU A 117 -13.03 20.04 11.33
CA LEU A 117 -12.99 20.54 9.96
C LEU A 117 -11.80 21.49 9.71
N LYS A 118 -11.54 22.38 10.65
CA LYS A 118 -10.45 23.36 10.54
C LYS A 118 -9.10 22.64 10.52
N GLU A 119 -8.83 21.82 11.52
CA GLU A 119 -7.56 21.12 11.66
C GLU A 119 -7.29 20.15 10.50
N ARG A 120 -8.30 19.35 10.05
CA ARG A 120 -8.08 18.42 8.96
C ARG A 120 -7.77 19.12 7.64
N ARG A 121 -8.36 20.31 7.38
CA ARG A 121 -8.02 21.10 6.20
C ARG A 121 -6.61 21.67 6.27
N GLU A 122 -6.22 22.24 7.40
CA GLU A 122 -4.85 22.76 7.61
C GLU A 122 -3.80 21.65 7.38
N ARG A 123 -4.02 20.46 7.95
CA ARG A 123 -3.14 19.30 7.75
C ARG A 123 -3.13 18.80 6.31
N ALA A 124 -4.29 18.77 5.64
CA ALA A 124 -4.39 18.37 4.25
C ALA A 124 -3.67 19.34 3.30
N GLU A 125 -3.78 20.65 3.53
CA GLU A 125 -3.05 21.66 2.77
C GLU A 125 -1.54 21.53 2.95
N GLU A 126 -1.08 21.27 4.18
CA GLU A 126 0.33 21.02 4.47
C GLU A 126 0.85 19.79 3.73
N ALA A 127 0.09 18.67 3.76
CA ALA A 127 0.42 17.46 3.04
C ALA A 127 0.48 17.68 1.50
N LEU A 128 -0.44 18.49 0.93
CA LEU A 128 -0.39 18.85 -0.48
C LEU A 128 0.81 19.73 -0.85
N ARG A 129 1.19 20.66 0.03
CA ARG A 129 2.42 21.46 -0.18
C ARG A 129 3.66 20.57 -0.16
N ALA A 130 3.73 19.59 0.75
CA ALA A 130 4.85 18.65 0.83
C ALA A 130 5.07 17.83 -0.45
N VAL A 131 4.00 17.52 -1.19
CA VAL A 131 4.08 16.82 -2.48
C VAL A 131 4.11 17.78 -3.69
N GLY A 132 4.34 19.10 -3.46
CA GLY A 132 4.48 20.11 -4.52
C GLY A 132 3.16 20.49 -5.22
N LEU A 133 2.03 20.42 -4.50
CA LEU A 133 0.70 20.78 -5.02
C LEU A 133 0.04 21.97 -4.31
N GLY A 134 0.83 22.82 -3.63
CA GLY A 134 0.32 23.95 -2.86
C GLY A 134 -0.55 24.94 -3.65
N GLU A 135 -0.28 25.12 -4.94
CA GLU A 135 -1.07 26.01 -5.82
C GLU A 135 -2.31 25.33 -6.43
N ARG A 136 -2.51 24.03 -6.16
CA ARG A 136 -3.57 23.21 -6.77
C ARG A 136 -4.49 22.57 -5.75
N ILE A 137 -4.51 23.08 -4.53
CA ILE A 137 -5.26 22.50 -3.40
C ILE A 137 -6.76 22.44 -3.63
N HIS A 138 -7.33 23.35 -4.46
CA HIS A 138 -8.74 23.43 -4.79
C HIS A 138 -9.07 22.87 -6.19
N PHE A 139 -8.12 22.19 -6.86
CA PHE A 139 -8.37 21.57 -8.14
C PHE A 139 -9.12 20.25 -7.97
N LEU A 140 -10.11 20.03 -8.85
CA LEU A 140 -10.79 18.75 -8.96
C LEU A 140 -9.89 17.72 -9.66
N PRO A 141 -10.06 16.40 -9.42
CA PRO A 141 -9.26 15.37 -10.08
C PRO A 141 -9.20 15.47 -11.61
N ASN A 142 -10.27 15.86 -12.27
CA ASN A 142 -10.32 16.05 -13.71
C ASN A 142 -9.54 17.29 -14.23
N GLN A 143 -9.07 18.14 -13.34
CA GLN A 143 -8.23 19.31 -13.65
C GLN A 143 -6.74 19.04 -13.39
N LEU A 144 -6.41 17.84 -12.93
CA LEU A 144 -5.06 17.40 -12.56
C LEU A 144 -4.54 16.38 -13.58
N SER A 145 -3.23 16.39 -13.84
CA SER A 145 -2.58 15.31 -14.59
C SER A 145 -2.54 14.01 -13.76
N GLY A 146 -2.29 12.85 -14.40
CA GLY A 146 -2.16 11.57 -13.70
C GLY A 146 -1.12 11.61 -12.58
N GLY A 147 0.07 12.17 -12.84
CA GLY A 147 1.10 12.32 -11.82
C GLY A 147 0.71 13.28 -10.68
N GLN A 148 -0.13 14.29 -10.96
CA GLN A 148 -0.68 15.17 -9.92
C GLN A 148 -1.74 14.44 -9.10
N CYS A 149 -2.62 13.66 -9.73
CA CYS A 149 -3.59 12.81 -9.02
C CYS A 149 -2.89 11.82 -8.10
N GLN A 150 -1.79 11.21 -8.57
CA GLN A 150 -1.03 10.28 -7.73
C GLN A 150 -0.36 10.97 -6.54
N ARG A 151 0.14 12.20 -6.72
CA ARG A 151 0.66 13.00 -5.60
C ARG A 151 -0.45 13.35 -4.58
N VAL A 152 -1.67 13.65 -5.02
CA VAL A 152 -2.83 13.81 -4.12
C VAL A 152 -3.11 12.50 -3.36
N ALA A 153 -3.07 11.34 -4.04
CA ALA A 153 -3.27 10.04 -3.41
C ALA A 153 -2.18 9.73 -2.36
N ILE A 154 -0.92 10.07 -2.64
CA ILE A 154 0.18 9.94 -1.67
C ILE A 154 -0.03 10.88 -0.47
N ALA A 155 -0.37 12.15 -0.70
CA ALA A 155 -0.66 13.10 0.37
C ALA A 155 -1.82 12.60 1.25
N ARG A 156 -2.88 12.05 0.64
CA ARG A 156 -4.00 11.42 1.37
C ARG A 156 -3.54 10.23 2.21
N ALA A 157 -2.68 9.37 1.67
CA ALA A 157 -2.16 8.22 2.39
C ALA A 157 -1.33 8.63 3.61
N MET A 158 -0.60 9.77 3.52
CA MET A 158 0.34 10.24 4.53
C MET A 158 -0.27 11.19 5.57
N VAL A 159 -1.43 11.81 5.31
CA VAL A 159 -2.01 12.86 6.18
C VAL A 159 -2.33 12.37 7.59
N GLY A 160 -2.66 11.09 7.74
CA GLY A 160 -2.89 10.40 9.01
C GLY A 160 -1.61 10.09 9.79
N LYS A 161 -0.42 10.25 9.19
CA LYS A 161 0.87 9.79 9.71
C LYS A 161 0.85 8.29 10.01
N PRO A 162 0.60 7.44 8.99
CA PRO A 162 0.51 6.01 9.18
C PRO A 162 1.86 5.41 9.59
N ASP A 163 1.83 4.23 10.21
CA ASP A 163 3.02 3.45 10.53
C ASP A 163 3.56 2.68 9.32
N LEU A 164 2.67 2.32 8.38
CA LEU A 164 2.96 1.51 7.19
C LEU A 164 2.26 2.08 5.96
N LEU A 165 3.01 2.29 4.89
CA LEU A 165 2.51 2.72 3.58
C LEU A 165 2.48 1.52 2.63
N LEU A 166 1.29 1.22 2.10
CA LEU A 166 1.04 0.18 1.11
C LEU A 166 0.86 0.83 -0.26
N ALA A 167 1.64 0.43 -1.25
CA ALA A 167 1.58 0.96 -2.60
C ALA A 167 1.35 -0.18 -3.62
N ASP A 168 0.26 -0.12 -4.37
CA ASP A 168 -0.10 -1.09 -5.41
C ASP A 168 0.11 -0.44 -6.78
N GLU A 169 1.15 -0.88 -7.50
CA GLU A 169 1.52 -0.41 -8.84
C GLU A 169 1.49 1.14 -8.95
N PRO A 170 2.18 1.87 -8.07
CA PRO A 170 1.97 3.32 -7.91
C PRO A 170 2.35 4.15 -9.14
N THR A 171 3.03 3.56 -10.12
CA THR A 171 3.45 4.20 -11.37
C THR A 171 2.74 3.66 -12.60
N GLY A 172 1.98 2.57 -12.49
CA GLY A 172 1.44 1.81 -13.62
C GLY A 172 0.44 2.55 -14.53
N ALA A 173 -0.12 3.69 -14.07
CA ALA A 173 -1.01 4.54 -14.87
C ALA A 173 -0.33 5.85 -15.34
N LEU A 174 1.00 5.97 -15.21
CA LEU A 174 1.75 7.21 -15.41
C LEU A 174 2.71 7.11 -16.61
N ASP A 175 3.01 8.25 -17.22
CA ASP A 175 4.16 8.35 -18.11
C ASP A 175 5.48 8.22 -17.34
N THR A 176 6.55 7.88 -18.04
CA THR A 176 7.88 7.62 -17.44
C THR A 176 8.38 8.77 -16.58
N LYS A 177 8.17 10.02 -17.01
CA LYS A 177 8.64 11.20 -16.26
C LYS A 177 7.87 11.39 -14.98
N ALA A 178 6.54 11.26 -15.02
CA ALA A 178 5.70 11.31 -13.83
C ALA A 178 6.01 10.14 -12.90
N GLY A 179 6.21 8.93 -13.44
CA GLY A 179 6.61 7.74 -12.67
C GLY A 179 7.89 7.98 -11.87
N HIS A 180 8.94 8.53 -12.48
CA HIS A 180 10.19 8.87 -11.77
C HIS A 180 9.94 9.87 -10.62
N GLN A 181 9.13 10.91 -10.83
CA GLN A 181 8.80 11.87 -9.78
C GLN A 181 8.06 11.23 -8.60
N ILE A 182 7.17 10.27 -8.87
CA ILE A 182 6.50 9.51 -7.82
C ILE A 182 7.50 8.64 -7.06
N MET A 183 8.41 7.96 -7.75
CA MET A 183 9.43 7.13 -7.08
C MET A 183 10.42 7.96 -6.25
N ASP A 184 10.69 9.21 -6.63
CA ASP A 184 11.50 10.13 -5.82
C ASP A 184 10.80 10.45 -4.49
N ILE A 185 9.46 10.62 -4.48
CA ILE A 185 8.70 10.80 -3.24
C ILE A 185 8.82 9.54 -2.35
N PHE A 186 8.67 8.32 -2.90
CA PHE A 186 8.84 7.10 -2.13
C PHE A 186 10.25 6.95 -1.55
N ARG A 187 11.30 7.31 -2.31
CA ARG A 187 12.68 7.32 -1.82
C ARG A 187 12.86 8.29 -0.66
N GLN A 188 12.31 9.49 -0.76
CA GLN A 188 12.34 10.48 0.31
C GLN A 188 11.63 9.97 1.57
N LEU A 189 10.39 9.46 1.44
CA LEU A 189 9.64 8.87 2.56
C LEU A 189 10.42 7.74 3.24
N SER A 190 11.05 6.85 2.46
CA SER A 190 11.92 5.79 3.01
C SER A 190 13.14 6.34 3.73
N ALA A 191 13.77 7.40 3.21
CA ALA A 191 14.91 8.06 3.86
C ALA A 191 14.51 8.75 5.18
N GLU A 192 13.26 9.21 5.29
CA GLU A 192 12.66 9.76 6.50
C GLU A 192 12.21 8.67 7.51
N GLY A 193 12.41 7.39 7.17
CA GLY A 193 12.12 6.26 8.06
C GLY A 193 10.72 5.65 7.92
N MET A 194 9.94 6.04 6.89
CA MET A 194 8.64 5.42 6.60
C MET A 194 8.82 3.94 6.26
N THR A 195 7.97 3.09 6.83
CA THR A 195 7.89 1.69 6.45
C THR A 195 7.03 1.56 5.20
N ILE A 196 7.54 0.92 4.13
CA ILE A 196 6.87 0.86 2.83
C ILE A 196 6.83 -0.58 2.34
N ILE A 197 5.64 -1.04 1.94
CA ILE A 197 5.45 -2.25 1.15
C ILE A 197 4.92 -1.84 -0.21
N MET A 198 5.66 -2.14 -1.26
CA MET A 198 5.32 -1.83 -2.64
C MET A 198 5.04 -3.11 -3.43
N ILE A 199 3.90 -3.17 -4.10
CA ILE A 199 3.58 -4.22 -5.05
C ILE A 199 3.84 -3.68 -6.45
N THR A 200 4.62 -4.41 -7.24
CA THR A 200 4.90 -4.05 -8.63
C THR A 200 5.31 -5.27 -9.44
N HIS A 201 5.07 -5.24 -10.74
CA HIS A 201 5.62 -6.18 -11.69
C HIS A 201 6.85 -5.63 -12.43
N GLU A 202 7.19 -4.34 -12.23
CA GLU A 202 8.31 -3.67 -12.87
C GLU A 202 9.61 -3.85 -12.08
N PRO A 203 10.66 -4.53 -12.64
CA PRO A 203 11.94 -4.72 -11.94
C PRO A 203 12.65 -3.40 -11.58
N SER A 204 12.52 -2.38 -12.43
CA SER A 204 13.09 -1.04 -12.21
C SER A 204 12.51 -0.34 -10.98
N ILE A 205 11.22 -0.54 -10.72
CA ILE A 205 10.51 -0.02 -9.56
C ILE A 205 10.89 -0.81 -8.32
N ALA A 206 10.89 -2.15 -8.41
CA ALA A 206 11.29 -3.02 -7.31
C ALA A 206 12.74 -2.78 -6.85
N ALA A 207 13.64 -2.41 -7.77
CA ALA A 207 15.04 -2.08 -7.45
C ALA A 207 15.20 -0.83 -6.54
N CYS A 208 14.15 -0.03 -6.36
CA CYS A 208 14.15 1.08 -5.40
C CYS A 208 13.98 0.60 -3.94
N ALA A 209 13.49 -0.62 -3.73
CA ALA A 209 13.32 -1.20 -2.41
C ALA A 209 14.64 -1.81 -1.89
N LYS A 210 14.77 -1.87 -0.56
CA LYS A 210 15.93 -2.49 0.11
C LYS A 210 15.85 -4.02 0.12
N LYS A 211 14.62 -4.56 0.08
CA LYS A 211 14.33 -6.01 0.09
C LYS A 211 13.32 -6.30 -1.01
N THR A 212 13.50 -7.42 -1.70
CA THR A 212 12.55 -7.86 -2.73
C THR A 212 12.07 -9.27 -2.42
N TYR A 213 10.77 -9.47 -2.51
CA TYR A 213 10.11 -10.77 -2.41
C TYR A 213 9.44 -11.09 -3.74
N ARG A 214 9.32 -12.37 -4.06
CA ARG A 214 8.52 -12.85 -5.19
C ARG A 214 7.35 -13.67 -4.68
N ILE A 215 6.16 -13.44 -5.24
CA ILE A 215 5.01 -14.28 -5.02
C ILE A 215 4.71 -15.05 -6.30
N LEU A 216 4.74 -16.38 -6.23
CA LEU A 216 4.47 -17.30 -7.33
C LEU A 216 3.46 -18.33 -6.84
N ASP A 217 2.39 -18.54 -7.60
CA ASP A 217 1.34 -19.53 -7.30
C ASP A 217 0.85 -19.51 -5.83
N GLY A 218 0.79 -18.32 -5.26
CA GLY A 218 0.34 -18.09 -3.88
C GLY A 218 1.40 -18.33 -2.80
N GLU A 219 2.65 -18.57 -3.13
CA GLU A 219 3.77 -18.75 -2.21
C GLU A 219 4.72 -17.55 -2.28
N LEU A 220 5.27 -17.12 -1.12
CA LEU A 220 6.16 -15.97 -1.02
C LEU A 220 7.61 -16.46 -0.86
N HIS A 221 8.48 -16.04 -1.77
CA HIS A 221 9.91 -16.36 -1.79
C HIS A 221 10.76 -15.11 -1.53
N THR A 222 11.87 -15.26 -0.85
CA THR A 222 12.85 -14.19 -0.68
C THR A 222 13.65 -13.99 -1.97
N GLY A 223 14.09 -12.75 -2.25
CA GLY A 223 14.87 -12.45 -3.46
C GLY A 223 16.26 -13.12 -3.51
N GLU A 224 16.69 -13.79 -2.44
CA GLU A 224 17.94 -14.56 -2.37
C GLU A 224 17.78 -15.97 -2.96
N ASP A 225 16.57 -16.48 -3.08
CA ASP A 225 16.24 -17.79 -3.68
C ASP A 225 16.26 -17.72 -5.23
N ARG A 226 17.24 -17.00 -5.80
CA ARG A 226 17.30 -16.68 -7.24
C ARG A 226 17.58 -17.89 -8.17
N GLU A 227 18.11 -18.99 -7.67
CA GLU A 227 18.49 -20.12 -8.51
C GLU A 227 17.30 -20.95 -8.99
N GLU A 228 16.20 -21.05 -8.21
CA GLU A 228 15.02 -21.82 -8.61
C GLU A 228 14.04 -21.07 -9.53
N ALA A 229 14.06 -19.73 -9.49
CA ALA A 229 13.15 -18.90 -10.28
C ALA A 229 13.54 -18.74 -11.77
N ALA A 230 14.78 -19.05 -12.13
CA ALA A 230 15.27 -18.96 -13.52
C ALA A 230 14.77 -20.10 -14.42
N GLU A 231 14.30 -21.22 -13.87
CA GLU A 231 13.79 -22.36 -14.64
C GLU A 231 12.36 -22.16 -15.18
N TYR A 232 11.61 -21.16 -14.69
CA TYR A 232 10.22 -20.89 -15.12
C TYR A 232 10.10 -19.81 -16.20
N GLU A 233 11.17 -19.12 -16.59
CA GLU A 233 11.19 -18.14 -17.68
C GLU A 233 11.80 -18.70 -18.99
N ALA A 234 12.13 -19.98 -19.05
CA ALA A 234 12.63 -20.68 -20.23
C ALA A 234 11.52 -21.56 -20.84
#